data_a3cf68949e5e4326b83b3c22076e8a5d
#
_entry.id   a3cf68949e5e4326b83b3c22076e8a5d
#
_cell.length_a   1.000
_cell.length_b   1.000
_cell.length_c   1.000
_cell.angle_alpha   90.00
_cell.angle_beta   90.00
_cell.angle_gamma   90.00
#
_symmetry.space_group_name_H-M   'P 1'
#
loop_
_entity.id
_entity.type
_entity.pdbx_description
1 polymer ?
#
loop_
_entity_poly.entity_id
_entity_poly.type
_entity_poly.pdbx_seq_one_letter_code
_entity_poly.pdbx_strand_id
1 'polypeptide(L)'
;MGKKWIKIKETGQLYLEKIIVSFDVPILFVCNDFENRKYICLNVDDENGTTVIAETDNKMLISMLKDIITMESVFRNASDNRIIIAEYDAENEEIITKIENAEEVSESLLPDEGALLELSNENISEYISFLEKQLIRVEVEAFCEKKSVVVKPNKYYKYFAVKDVNIISSNGITLADTKMKCSYDINNSNKIVA
;
A
#
# COMPACT_ATOMS: atom_id res chain seq x y z
N MET A 1 7.15 -2.40 -12.80
CA MET A 1 7.72 -1.18 -12.17
C MET A 1 6.96 0.01 -12.74
N GLY A 2 6.37 0.85 -11.89
CA GLY A 2 5.57 2.00 -12.33
C GLY A 2 6.40 3.08 -13.02
N LYS A 3 5.73 4.09 -13.59
CA LYS A 3 6.39 5.26 -14.18
C LYS A 3 7.05 6.06 -13.05
N LYS A 4 8.34 6.42 -13.19
CA LYS A 4 9.00 7.34 -12.25
C LYS A 4 8.20 8.62 -12.18
N TRP A 5 7.95 9.10 -10.97
CA TRP A 5 7.22 10.35 -10.77
C TRP A 5 8.14 11.40 -10.16
N ILE A 6 8.46 11.33 -8.88
CA ILE A 6 9.22 12.34 -8.17
C ILE A 6 10.33 11.67 -7.34
N LYS A 7 11.45 12.33 -7.16
CA LYS A 7 12.51 11.91 -6.24
C LYS A 7 12.60 12.93 -5.12
N ILE A 8 12.35 12.49 -3.90
CA ILE A 8 12.43 13.31 -2.70
C ILE A 8 13.43 12.72 -1.72
N LYS A 9 14.02 13.58 -0.88
CA LYS A 9 15.10 13.19 0.01
C LYS A 9 14.66 12.13 1.03
N GLU A 10 13.44 12.25 1.51
CA GLU A 10 12.87 11.50 2.64
C GLU A 10 12.51 10.06 2.26
N THR A 11 11.98 9.86 1.04
CA THR A 11 11.49 8.55 0.58
C THR A 11 12.29 7.99 -0.59
N GLY A 12 13.17 8.80 -1.19
CA GLY A 12 13.87 8.43 -2.42
C GLY A 12 12.99 8.60 -3.67
N GLN A 13 13.14 7.70 -4.63
CA GLN A 13 12.35 7.73 -5.86
C GLN A 13 10.96 7.15 -5.64
N LEU A 14 9.94 7.94 -5.90
CA LEU A 14 8.56 7.49 -5.95
C LEU A 14 8.16 7.11 -7.39
N TYR A 15 7.36 6.05 -7.50
CA TYR A 15 6.83 5.50 -8.74
C TYR A 15 5.31 5.58 -8.71
N LEU A 16 4.73 6.17 -9.75
CA LEU A 16 3.27 6.25 -9.88
C LEU A 16 2.68 4.84 -10.03
N GLU A 17 1.78 4.48 -9.13
CA GLU A 17 1.05 3.21 -9.16
C GLU A 17 -0.34 3.39 -9.77
N LYS A 18 -1.12 4.35 -9.26
CA LYS A 18 -2.50 4.57 -9.70
C LYS A 18 -2.90 6.03 -9.60
N ILE A 19 -3.48 6.56 -10.64
CA ILE A 19 -4.21 7.84 -10.59
C ILE A 19 -5.64 7.53 -10.19
N ILE A 20 -6.12 8.18 -9.13
CA ILE A 20 -7.48 8.05 -8.60
C ILE A 20 -8.37 9.16 -9.18
N VAL A 21 -7.91 10.41 -9.04
CA VAL A 21 -8.60 11.60 -9.58
C VAL A 21 -7.60 12.35 -10.44
N SER A 22 -8.05 12.78 -11.62
CA SER A 22 -7.29 13.68 -12.50
C SER A 22 -8.20 14.68 -13.16
N PHE A 23 -7.67 15.89 -13.33
CA PHE A 23 -8.20 16.91 -14.22
C PHE A 23 -7.02 17.38 -15.02
N ASP A 24 -6.74 17.51 -16.12
CA ASP A 24 -5.49 17.80 -16.88
C ASP A 24 -4.21 17.17 -16.28
N VAL A 25 -4.04 17.30 -14.96
CA VAL A 25 -2.97 16.69 -14.17
C VAL A 25 -3.53 15.72 -13.12
N PRO A 26 -2.73 14.78 -12.59
CA PRO A 26 -3.13 13.96 -11.46
C PRO A 26 -3.39 14.82 -10.22
N ILE A 27 -4.58 14.73 -9.64
CA ILE A 27 -4.95 15.44 -8.40
C ILE A 27 -4.74 14.53 -7.20
N LEU A 28 -5.39 13.37 -7.20
CA LEU A 28 -5.25 12.35 -6.15
C LEU A 28 -4.73 11.07 -6.77
N PHE A 29 -3.62 10.56 -6.26
CA PHE A 29 -2.99 9.39 -6.83
C PHE A 29 -2.16 8.63 -5.78
N VAL A 30 -1.80 7.40 -6.10
CA VAL A 30 -0.99 6.53 -5.26
C VAL A 30 0.36 6.30 -5.92
N CYS A 31 1.41 6.45 -5.12
CA CYS A 31 2.77 6.08 -5.47
C CYS A 31 3.28 4.96 -4.57
N ASN A 32 4.32 4.29 -5.00
CA ASN A 32 5.12 3.40 -4.16
C ASN A 32 6.60 3.74 -4.30
N ASP A 33 7.34 3.41 -3.27
CA ASP A 33 8.79 3.52 -3.31
C ASP A 33 9.44 2.19 -3.75
N PHE A 34 10.73 2.14 -3.65
CA PHE A 34 11.55 0.98 -3.98
C PHE A 34 11.28 -0.22 -3.04
N GLU A 35 10.85 0.04 -1.80
CA GLU A 35 10.52 -0.99 -0.80
C GLU A 35 9.04 -1.41 -0.88
N ASN A 36 8.29 -0.92 -1.87
CA ASN A 36 6.86 -1.11 -2.05
C ASN A 36 6.00 -0.51 -0.91
N ARG A 37 6.52 0.45 -0.14
CA ARG A 37 5.69 1.26 0.75
C ARG A 37 4.80 2.14 -0.12
N LYS A 38 3.58 2.33 0.31
CA LYS A 38 2.59 3.11 -0.44
C LYS A 38 2.46 4.51 0.12
N TYR A 39 2.26 5.43 -0.79
CA TYR A 39 2.07 6.84 -0.50
C TYR A 39 0.84 7.33 -1.23
N ILE A 40 -0.08 7.96 -0.51
CA ILE A 40 -1.13 8.75 -1.12
C ILE A 40 -0.61 10.16 -1.36
N CYS A 41 -0.88 10.71 -2.54
CA CYS A 41 -0.39 11.99 -2.99
C CYS A 41 -1.57 12.85 -3.43
N LEU A 42 -1.57 14.12 -3.00
CA LEU A 42 -2.56 15.12 -3.36
C LEU A 42 -1.87 16.35 -3.93
N ASN A 43 -2.14 16.71 -5.16
CA ASN A 43 -1.75 18.00 -5.71
C ASN A 43 -2.77 19.05 -5.25
N VAL A 44 -2.32 20.02 -4.47
CA VAL A 44 -3.17 21.08 -3.90
C VAL A 44 -3.04 22.38 -4.65
N ASP A 45 -1.96 22.57 -5.38
CA ASP A 45 -1.72 23.78 -6.16
C ASP A 45 -0.94 23.44 -7.44
N ASP A 46 -1.63 23.53 -8.58
CA ASP A 46 -1.04 23.24 -9.88
C ASP A 46 -0.09 24.35 -10.35
N GLU A 47 -0.30 25.60 -9.90
CA GLU A 47 0.51 26.75 -10.32
C GLU A 47 1.89 26.72 -9.65
N ASN A 48 1.94 26.35 -8.36
CA ASN A 48 3.18 26.25 -7.58
C ASN A 48 3.73 24.82 -7.48
N GLY A 49 3.02 23.84 -8.07
CA GLY A 49 3.45 22.45 -8.06
C GLY A 49 3.52 21.83 -6.66
N THR A 50 2.63 22.25 -5.75
CA THR A 50 2.62 21.75 -4.36
C THR A 50 1.91 20.42 -4.28
N THR A 51 2.61 19.42 -3.76
CA THR A 51 2.07 18.08 -3.53
C THR A 51 2.22 17.67 -2.07
N VAL A 52 1.12 17.20 -1.50
CA VAL A 52 1.07 16.62 -0.15
C VAL A 52 1.17 15.10 -0.26
N ILE A 53 2.06 14.50 0.52
CA ILE A 53 2.41 13.08 0.42
C ILE A 53 2.35 12.47 1.82
N ALA A 54 1.59 11.39 1.97
CA ALA A 54 1.46 10.64 3.23
C ALA A 54 1.71 9.15 3.00
N GLU A 55 2.49 8.52 3.88
CA GLU A 55 2.64 7.07 3.87
C GLU A 55 1.33 6.42 4.34
N THR A 56 0.88 5.40 3.62
CA THR A 56 -0.39 4.72 3.89
C THR A 56 -0.27 3.22 3.62
N ASP A 57 -1.29 2.48 3.97
CA ASP A 57 -1.36 1.05 3.71
C ASP A 57 -2.57 0.67 2.82
N ASN A 58 -2.59 -0.59 2.38
CA ASN A 58 -3.67 -1.10 1.55
C ASN A 58 -5.05 -1.05 2.24
N LYS A 59 -5.11 -1.18 3.56
CA LYS A 59 -6.39 -1.16 4.31
C LYS A 59 -6.99 0.23 4.31
N MET A 60 -6.17 1.23 4.59
CA MET A 60 -6.58 2.63 4.55
C MET A 60 -7.03 3.04 3.14
N LEU A 61 -6.26 2.67 2.11
CA LEU A 61 -6.62 2.95 0.72
C LEU A 61 -7.95 2.29 0.32
N ILE A 62 -8.15 1.01 0.64
CA ILE A 62 -9.41 0.31 0.36
C ILE A 62 -10.57 0.98 1.09
N SER A 63 -10.39 1.37 2.34
CA SER A 63 -11.43 2.04 3.13
C SER A 63 -11.83 3.39 2.53
N MET A 64 -10.87 4.18 2.09
CA MET A 64 -11.12 5.44 1.38
C MET A 64 -11.82 5.21 0.03
N LEU A 65 -11.31 4.27 -0.78
CA LEU A 65 -11.87 3.96 -2.10
C LEU A 65 -13.29 3.37 -2.04
N LYS A 66 -13.70 2.86 -0.88
CA LYS A 66 -15.06 2.35 -0.59
C LYS A 66 -15.92 3.35 0.17
N ASP A 67 -15.48 4.59 0.31
CA ASP A 67 -16.18 5.64 1.05
C ASP A 67 -16.51 5.28 2.52
N ILE A 68 -15.69 4.40 3.14
CA ILE A 68 -15.83 4.02 4.56
C ILE A 68 -15.19 5.08 5.46
N ILE A 69 -14.11 5.71 4.97
CA ILE A 69 -13.42 6.81 5.64
C ILE A 69 -13.25 7.97 4.66
N THR A 70 -13.09 9.16 5.21
CA THR A 70 -12.87 10.38 4.42
C THR A 70 -11.48 10.42 3.79
N MET A 71 -11.31 11.19 2.72
CA MET A 71 -10.01 11.41 2.10
C MET A 71 -9.03 12.04 3.10
N GLU A 72 -9.45 13.06 3.85
CA GLU A 72 -8.63 13.68 4.89
C GLU A 72 -8.12 12.67 5.92
N SER A 73 -8.98 11.74 6.35
CA SER A 73 -8.62 10.71 7.33
C SER A 73 -7.40 9.89 6.92
N VAL A 74 -7.18 9.65 5.61
CA VAL A 74 -6.01 8.88 5.15
C VAL A 74 -4.73 9.66 5.38
N PHE A 75 -4.75 10.98 5.14
CA PHE A 75 -3.59 11.85 5.40
C PHE A 75 -3.34 12.02 6.90
N ARG A 76 -4.39 12.28 7.70
CA ARG A 76 -4.28 12.43 9.17
C ARG A 76 -3.78 11.17 9.88
N ASN A 77 -4.05 9.99 9.32
CA ASN A 77 -3.60 8.70 9.85
C ASN A 77 -2.43 8.12 9.04
N ALA A 78 -1.53 8.97 8.57
CA ALA A 78 -0.30 8.52 7.91
C ALA A 78 0.45 7.49 8.77
N SER A 79 0.95 6.40 8.16
CA SER A 79 1.53 5.26 8.88
C SER A 79 2.70 5.62 9.80
N ASP A 80 3.44 6.67 9.46
CA ASP A 80 4.57 7.18 10.23
C ASP A 80 4.28 8.51 10.95
N ASN A 81 2.99 8.92 10.97
CA ASN A 81 2.51 10.19 11.52
C ASN A 81 3.17 11.45 10.92
N ARG A 82 3.67 11.34 9.70
CA ARG A 82 4.34 12.43 8.98
C ARG A 82 3.69 12.68 7.63
N ILE A 83 3.62 13.95 7.27
CA ILE A 83 3.24 14.41 5.94
C ILE A 83 4.43 15.14 5.34
N ILE A 84 4.72 14.81 4.09
CA ILE A 84 5.75 15.47 3.30
C ILE A 84 5.03 16.43 2.34
N ILE A 85 5.38 17.69 2.41
CA ILE A 85 4.92 18.72 1.49
C ILE A 85 6.08 18.97 0.52
N ALA A 86 5.85 18.67 -0.75
CA ALA A 86 6.83 18.83 -1.81
C ALA A 86 6.39 19.97 -2.72
N GLU A 87 7.26 20.95 -2.92
CA GLU A 87 7.06 22.13 -3.75
C GLU A 87 8.14 22.21 -4.83
N TYR A 88 7.75 22.55 -6.05
CA TYR A 88 8.69 22.76 -7.13
C TYR A 88 9.22 24.19 -7.11
N ASP A 89 10.51 24.35 -6.86
CA ASP A 89 11.21 25.61 -6.97
C ASP A 89 11.66 25.83 -8.42
N ALA A 90 10.95 26.69 -9.12
CA ALA A 90 11.23 26.98 -10.53
C ALA A 90 12.53 27.79 -10.73
N GLU A 91 13.03 28.51 -9.70
CA GLU A 91 14.28 29.27 -9.82
C GLU A 91 15.50 28.35 -9.78
N ASN A 92 15.46 27.33 -8.94
CA ASN A 92 16.55 26.37 -8.77
C ASN A 92 16.34 25.05 -9.52
N GLU A 93 15.20 24.87 -10.18
CA GLU A 93 14.80 23.62 -10.86
C GLU A 93 14.87 22.40 -9.91
N GLU A 94 14.57 22.59 -8.63
CA GLU A 94 14.62 21.52 -7.62
C GLU A 94 13.30 21.40 -6.87
N ILE A 95 13.18 20.27 -6.13
CA ILE A 95 12.04 20.00 -5.28
C ILE A 95 12.44 20.26 -3.84
N ILE A 96 11.79 21.24 -3.23
CA ILE A 96 11.93 21.54 -1.81
C ILE A 96 10.91 20.71 -1.05
N THR A 97 11.33 20.10 0.04
CA THR A 97 10.45 19.28 0.89
C THR A 97 10.42 19.82 2.31
N LYS A 98 9.21 19.84 2.90
CA LYS A 98 8.95 20.13 4.30
C LYS A 98 8.25 18.94 4.92
N ILE A 99 8.63 18.55 6.12
CA ILE A 99 7.96 17.50 6.89
C ILE A 99 7.17 18.16 8.01
N GLU A 100 5.90 17.76 8.13
CA GLU A 100 5.03 18.17 9.22
C GLU A 100 4.43 16.93 9.90
N ASN A 101 4.01 17.10 11.15
CA ASN A 101 3.22 16.10 11.85
C ASN A 101 1.81 16.04 11.21
N ALA A 102 1.29 14.84 10.96
CA ALA A 102 0.00 14.67 10.30
C ALA A 102 -1.17 15.36 11.01
N GLU A 103 -1.08 15.51 12.35
CA GLU A 103 -2.10 16.21 13.15
C GLU A 103 -2.01 17.75 13.02
N GLU A 104 -0.84 18.28 12.67
CA GLU A 104 -0.54 19.72 12.67
C GLU A 104 -0.61 20.37 11.28
N VAL A 105 -0.69 19.54 10.21
CA VAL A 105 -0.78 20.05 8.83
C VAL A 105 -2.01 20.93 8.65
N SER A 106 -1.80 22.05 7.97
CA SER A 106 -2.89 23.00 7.66
C SER A 106 -4.04 22.34 6.90
N GLU A 107 -5.27 22.63 7.31
CA GLU A 107 -6.48 22.17 6.64
C GLU A 107 -6.52 22.60 5.16
N SER A 108 -5.91 23.75 4.83
CA SER A 108 -5.85 24.22 3.43
C SER A 108 -5.02 23.35 2.50
N LEU A 109 -4.20 22.45 3.03
CA LEU A 109 -3.37 21.51 2.30
C LEU A 109 -3.98 20.09 2.22
N LEU A 110 -5.10 19.87 2.87
CA LEU A 110 -5.76 18.57 2.93
C LEU A 110 -7.12 18.62 2.21
N PRO A 111 -7.69 17.47 1.84
CA PRO A 111 -9.07 17.43 1.39
C PRO A 111 -10.01 17.99 2.46
N ASP A 112 -11.15 18.56 2.04
CA ASP A 112 -12.14 19.10 2.94
C ASP A 112 -12.57 18.07 4.01
N GLU A 113 -12.83 18.56 5.24
CA GLU A 113 -13.33 17.73 6.32
C GLU A 113 -14.60 16.99 5.92
N GLY A 114 -14.63 15.70 6.14
CA GLY A 114 -15.79 14.87 5.80
C GLY A 114 -15.93 14.51 4.33
N ALA A 115 -15.07 15.00 3.43
CA ALA A 115 -15.13 14.68 2.02
C ALA A 115 -14.88 13.19 1.75
N LEU A 116 -15.85 12.55 1.09
CA LEU A 116 -15.73 11.19 0.55
C LEU A 116 -15.32 11.26 -0.91
N LEU A 117 -14.74 10.17 -1.41
CA LEU A 117 -14.24 10.12 -2.78
C LEU A 117 -15.37 10.02 -3.81
N GLU A 118 -16.47 9.31 -3.45
CA GLU A 118 -17.70 9.14 -4.26
C GLU A 118 -17.45 8.70 -5.71
N LEU A 119 -16.37 7.93 -5.92
CA LEU A 119 -16.02 7.40 -7.24
C LEU A 119 -16.45 5.94 -7.37
N SER A 120 -17.44 5.71 -8.24
CA SER A 120 -17.87 4.37 -8.62
C SER A 120 -17.63 4.13 -10.11
N ASN A 121 -16.40 3.76 -10.47
CA ASN A 121 -16.09 3.35 -11.84
C ASN A 121 -15.32 2.03 -11.85
N GLU A 122 -15.30 1.38 -13.01
CA GLU A 122 -14.67 0.07 -13.19
C GLU A 122 -13.18 0.08 -12.81
N ASN A 123 -12.46 1.13 -13.18
CA ASN A 123 -11.03 1.29 -12.87
C ASN A 123 -10.73 1.33 -11.37
N ILE A 124 -11.61 1.93 -10.56
CA ILE A 124 -11.48 1.97 -9.10
C ILE A 124 -11.81 0.61 -8.51
N SER A 125 -12.87 -0.05 -9.01
CA SER A 125 -13.24 -1.40 -8.57
C SER A 125 -12.15 -2.43 -8.85
N GLU A 126 -11.51 -2.36 -10.00
CA GLU A 126 -10.34 -3.19 -10.32
C GLU A 126 -9.16 -2.92 -9.39
N TYR A 127 -8.90 -1.66 -9.08
CA TYR A 127 -7.81 -1.29 -8.17
C TYR A 127 -8.08 -1.74 -6.74
N ILE A 128 -9.32 -1.61 -6.23
CA ILE A 128 -9.73 -2.19 -4.94
C ILE A 128 -9.44 -3.69 -4.92
N SER A 129 -9.88 -4.41 -5.96
CA SER A 129 -9.66 -5.86 -6.07
C SER A 129 -8.16 -6.23 -6.11
N PHE A 130 -7.33 -5.41 -6.73
CA PHE A 130 -5.88 -5.57 -6.73
C PHE A 130 -5.29 -5.38 -5.32
N LEU A 131 -5.67 -4.33 -4.59
CA LEU A 131 -5.23 -4.08 -3.22
C LEU A 131 -5.66 -5.18 -2.25
N GLU A 132 -6.90 -5.68 -2.37
CA GLU A 132 -7.42 -6.79 -1.57
C GLU A 132 -6.61 -8.08 -1.77
N LYS A 133 -6.26 -8.39 -3.01
CA LYS A 133 -5.39 -9.55 -3.32
C LYS A 133 -4.00 -9.41 -2.69
N GLN A 134 -3.45 -8.19 -2.67
CA GLN A 134 -2.16 -7.94 -1.99
C GLN A 134 -2.26 -8.16 -0.48
N LEU A 135 -3.35 -7.71 0.17
CA LEU A 135 -3.58 -7.94 1.60
C LEU A 135 -3.65 -9.43 1.93
N ILE A 136 -4.43 -10.19 1.18
CA ILE A 136 -4.56 -11.64 1.38
C ILE A 136 -3.19 -12.32 1.27
N ARG A 137 -2.39 -11.93 0.28
CA ARG A 137 -1.04 -12.49 0.09
C ARG A 137 -0.15 -12.23 1.30
N VAL A 138 -0.10 -11.01 1.81
CA VAL A 138 0.70 -10.65 2.98
C VAL A 138 0.25 -11.44 4.22
N GLU A 139 -1.06 -11.56 4.44
CA GLU A 139 -1.60 -12.31 5.57
C GLU A 139 -1.25 -13.81 5.48
N VAL A 140 -1.29 -14.39 4.29
CA VAL A 140 -0.90 -15.78 4.05
C VAL A 140 0.60 -15.98 4.30
N GLU A 141 1.45 -15.12 3.77
CA GLU A 141 2.89 -15.18 3.97
C GLU A 141 3.25 -15.06 5.46
N ALA A 142 2.66 -14.08 6.18
CA ALA A 142 2.86 -13.90 7.63
C ALA A 142 2.36 -15.10 8.45
N PHE A 143 1.27 -15.74 8.01
CA PHE A 143 0.74 -16.94 8.64
C PHE A 143 1.67 -18.15 8.42
N CYS A 144 2.21 -18.31 7.22
CA CYS A 144 3.18 -19.36 6.90
C CYS A 144 4.48 -19.19 7.69
N GLU A 145 4.99 -17.97 7.82
CA GLU A 145 6.17 -17.67 8.60
C GLU A 145 5.98 -17.97 10.11
N LYS A 146 4.85 -17.61 10.69
CA LYS A 146 4.52 -17.89 12.10
C LYS A 146 4.33 -19.39 12.39
N LYS A 147 3.96 -20.17 11.40
CA LYS A 147 3.82 -21.62 11.47
C LYS A 147 5.05 -22.38 10.96
N SER A 148 6.13 -21.72 10.62
CA SER A 148 7.40 -22.37 10.41
C SER A 148 7.86 -22.93 11.75
N VAL A 149 7.29 -24.07 12.12
CA VAL A 149 7.80 -24.90 13.22
C VAL A 149 9.23 -25.22 12.84
N VAL A 150 10.18 -24.77 13.66
CA VAL A 150 11.57 -25.21 13.56
C VAL A 150 11.56 -26.71 13.88
N VAL A 151 11.29 -27.51 12.87
CA VAL A 151 11.45 -28.95 12.95
C VAL A 151 12.95 -29.16 12.89
N LYS A 152 13.55 -29.45 14.03
CA LYS A 152 14.91 -29.99 14.05
C LYS A 152 14.91 -31.16 13.07
N PRO A 153 15.81 -31.19 12.08
CA PRO A 153 15.79 -32.23 11.07
C PRO A 153 15.97 -33.58 11.76
N ASN A 154 14.86 -34.28 11.93
CA ASN A 154 14.89 -35.65 12.37
C ASN A 154 14.96 -36.49 11.09
N LYS A 155 15.97 -37.34 10.97
CA LYS A 155 16.29 -38.15 9.76
C LYS A 155 15.16 -39.02 9.18
N TYR A 156 13.97 -38.98 9.77
CA TYR A 156 12.87 -39.85 9.46
C TYR A 156 11.66 -39.20 8.74
N TYR A 157 11.64 -37.88 8.52
CA TYR A 157 10.48 -37.23 7.87
C TYR A 157 10.85 -36.75 6.48
N LYS A 158 10.25 -37.42 5.48
CA LYS A 158 10.41 -37.05 4.07
C LYS A 158 9.43 -35.98 3.56
N TYR A 159 8.34 -35.73 4.27
CA TYR A 159 7.29 -34.81 3.81
C TYR A 159 6.58 -34.14 4.99
N PHE A 160 6.32 -32.86 4.85
CA PHE A 160 5.39 -32.13 5.69
C PHE A 160 4.17 -31.74 4.85
N ALA A 161 2.99 -32.20 5.24
CA ALA A 161 1.73 -31.74 4.64
C ALA A 161 1.03 -30.86 5.66
N VAL A 162 0.82 -29.59 5.35
CA VAL A 162 -0.11 -28.75 6.09
C VAL A 162 -1.50 -29.10 5.59
N LYS A 163 -2.26 -29.84 6.39
CA LYS A 163 -3.68 -30.09 6.10
C LYS A 163 -4.49 -28.88 6.55
N ASP A 164 -5.33 -28.40 5.64
CA ASP A 164 -6.45 -27.50 5.89
C ASP A 164 -6.09 -26.15 6.53
N VAL A 165 -5.65 -25.21 5.70
CA VAL A 165 -5.59 -23.79 6.08
C VAL A 165 -6.94 -23.16 5.74
N ASN A 166 -7.82 -23.00 6.74
CA ASN A 166 -9.02 -22.20 6.59
C ASN A 166 -8.63 -20.73 6.73
N ILE A 167 -8.56 -20.03 5.61
CA ILE A 167 -8.35 -18.57 5.61
C ILE A 167 -9.73 -17.94 5.72
N ILE A 168 -10.03 -17.39 6.90
CA ILE A 168 -11.22 -16.56 7.10
C ILE A 168 -10.80 -15.14 6.77
N SER A 169 -11.28 -14.58 5.66
CA SER A 169 -11.13 -13.16 5.39
C SER A 169 -11.96 -12.36 6.39
N SER A 170 -11.52 -11.17 6.75
CA SER A 170 -12.24 -10.26 7.65
C SER A 170 -13.65 -9.91 7.16
N ASN A 171 -14.00 -10.23 5.92
CA ASN A 171 -15.29 -9.99 5.29
C ASN A 171 -16.20 -11.22 5.21
N GLY A 172 -15.88 -12.32 5.91
CA GLY A 172 -16.73 -13.51 5.95
C GLY A 172 -16.76 -14.30 4.64
N ILE A 173 -15.91 -14.01 3.67
CA ILE A 173 -15.80 -14.80 2.45
C ILE A 173 -14.87 -15.98 2.76
N THR A 174 -15.44 -17.15 2.86
CA THR A 174 -14.68 -18.39 2.94
C THR A 174 -14.09 -18.65 1.56
N LEU A 175 -12.79 -18.43 1.39
CA LEU A 175 -12.08 -18.92 0.21
C LEU A 175 -12.03 -20.45 0.31
N ALA A 176 -12.89 -21.11 -0.45
CA ALA A 176 -12.99 -22.55 -0.51
C ALA A 176 -11.62 -23.14 -0.84
N ASP A 177 -11.20 -24.06 0.01
CA ASP A 177 -10.22 -25.13 -0.23
C ASP A 177 -9.04 -24.81 -1.17
N THR A 178 -8.24 -23.83 -0.85
CA THR A 178 -6.92 -23.74 -1.43
C THR A 178 -6.00 -24.68 -0.67
N LYS A 179 -5.90 -25.92 -1.15
CA LYS A 179 -4.94 -26.90 -0.62
C LYS A 179 -3.53 -26.44 -0.98
N MET A 180 -2.90 -25.69 -0.11
CA MET A 180 -1.46 -25.45 -0.21
C MET A 180 -0.70 -26.73 0.18
N LYS A 181 -0.09 -27.36 -0.79
CA LYS A 181 0.88 -28.44 -0.56
C LYS A 181 2.26 -27.82 -0.53
N CYS A 182 2.80 -27.60 0.65
CA CYS A 182 4.22 -27.29 0.79
C CYS A 182 4.99 -28.61 0.89
N SER A 183 5.87 -28.88 -0.05
CA SER A 183 6.78 -30.01 -0.01
C SER A 183 8.20 -29.53 0.24
N TYR A 184 8.89 -30.17 1.16
CA TYR A 184 10.30 -29.90 1.48
C TYR A 184 11.13 -31.07 1.01
N ASP A 185 12.08 -30.85 0.10
CA ASP A 185 13.02 -31.87 -0.34
C ASP A 185 14.31 -31.78 0.48
N ILE A 186 14.53 -32.80 1.30
CA ILE A 186 15.67 -32.85 2.24
C ILE A 186 16.99 -33.14 1.52
N ASN A 187 16.94 -33.57 0.28
CA ASN A 187 18.15 -33.94 -0.48
C ASN A 187 18.76 -32.77 -1.27
N ASN A 188 18.07 -31.64 -1.33
CA ASN A 188 18.59 -30.43 -1.96
C ASN A 188 18.40 -29.27 -1.00
N SER A 189 19.51 -28.86 -0.41
CA SER A 189 19.63 -27.72 0.51
C SER A 189 18.78 -26.54 0.06
N ASN A 190 17.79 -26.16 0.88
CA ASN A 190 17.15 -24.84 0.91
C ASN A 190 16.28 -24.41 -0.27
N LYS A 191 15.40 -25.24 -0.81
CA LYS A 191 14.31 -24.75 -1.65
C LYS A 191 12.97 -25.25 -1.14
N ILE A 192 12.12 -24.29 -0.74
CA ILE A 192 10.67 -24.49 -0.55
C ILE A 192 10.07 -24.42 -1.93
N VAL A 193 9.40 -25.46 -2.36
CA VAL A 193 8.57 -25.46 -3.57
C VAL A 193 7.14 -25.57 -3.12
N ALA A 194 6.37 -24.54 -3.43
CA ALA A 194 4.93 -24.51 -3.23
C ALA A 194 4.18 -25.08 -4.44
#